data_9019d8da57a8823e55f2d9fb39ebe407
#
_entry.id   9019d8da57a8823e55f2d9fb39ebe407
#
_cell.length_a   1.000
_cell.length_b   1.000
_cell.length_c   1.000
_cell.angle_alpha   90.00
_cell.angle_beta   90.00
_cell.angle_gamma   90.00
#
_symmetry.space_group_name_H-M   'P 1'
#
loop_
_entity.id
_entity.type
_entity.pdbx_description
1 polymer ?
#
loop_
_entity_poly.entity_id
_entity_poly.type
_entity_poly.pdbx_seq_one_letter_code
_entity_poly.pdbx_strand_id
1 'polypeptide(L)'
;WLMFQMGGIGPMMGQANVFFRYFPEKIQPVIDRYQNESRRLFEVLDKQLSTNEWIAGEYSIADIANWCWVRTHNWSGVSMDGLENLDNWKNKMYEQPGMLKGIKVPVDRESILKNDEDKKEFIKNAQKMVKK
;
A
#
# COMPACT_ATOMS: atom_id res chain seq x y z
N TRP A 1 -5.93 9.18 -12.70
CA TRP A 1 -5.30 8.78 -11.43
C TRP A 1 -5.97 7.55 -10.80
N LEU A 2 -7.26 7.35 -10.99
CA LEU A 2 -7.90 6.11 -10.56
C LEU A 2 -7.34 4.90 -11.34
N MET A 3 -7.17 5.04 -12.66
CA MET A 3 -6.55 3.99 -13.48
C MET A 3 -5.06 3.79 -13.18
N PHE A 4 -4.36 4.81 -12.71
CA PHE A 4 -2.99 4.68 -12.22
C PHE A 4 -2.90 3.72 -11.02
N GLN A 5 -3.89 3.79 -10.11
CA GLN A 5 -3.99 2.82 -9.03
C GLN A 5 -4.35 1.42 -9.56
N MET A 6 -5.38 1.31 -10.42
CA MET A 6 -5.90 0.03 -10.90
C MET A 6 -4.91 -0.74 -11.78
N GLY A 7 -4.15 -0.02 -12.61
CA GLY A 7 -3.16 -0.61 -13.53
C GLY A 7 -1.71 -0.62 -13.01
N GLY A 8 -1.43 0.13 -11.96
CA GLY A 8 -0.06 0.32 -11.43
C GLY A 8 0.07 -0.03 -9.95
N ILE A 9 -0.27 0.91 -9.07
CA ILE A 9 -0.03 0.81 -7.61
C ILE A 9 -0.59 -0.50 -7.04
N GLY A 10 -1.86 -0.79 -7.27
CA GLY A 10 -2.52 -1.98 -6.75
C GLY A 10 -1.87 -3.29 -7.20
N PRO A 11 -1.72 -3.53 -8.51
CA PRO A 11 -1.06 -4.72 -9.02
C PRO A 11 0.38 -4.89 -8.54
N MET A 12 1.20 -3.84 -8.57
CA MET A 12 2.62 -3.94 -8.18
C MET A 12 2.79 -4.19 -6.69
N MET A 13 2.10 -3.45 -5.84
CA MET A 13 2.12 -3.68 -4.40
C MET A 13 1.48 -5.02 -4.01
N GLY A 14 0.45 -5.45 -4.74
CA GLY A 14 -0.15 -6.77 -4.55
C GLY A 14 0.86 -7.89 -4.78
N GLN A 15 1.61 -7.84 -5.87
CA GLN A 15 2.67 -8.81 -6.14
C GLN A 15 3.85 -8.67 -5.17
N ALA A 16 4.22 -7.44 -4.77
CA ALA A 16 5.20 -7.23 -3.71
C ALA A 16 4.77 -7.94 -2.41
N ASN A 17 3.52 -7.82 -1.99
CA ASN A 17 2.99 -8.55 -0.83
C ASN A 17 3.12 -10.06 -1.00
N VAL A 18 2.76 -10.60 -2.16
CA VAL A 18 2.86 -12.04 -2.43
C VAL A 18 4.29 -12.51 -2.25
N PHE A 19 5.24 -11.98 -2.97
CA PHE A 19 6.61 -12.49 -2.98
C PHE A 19 7.41 -12.10 -1.74
N PHE A 20 7.16 -10.95 -1.15
CA PHE A 20 7.84 -10.51 0.06
C PHE A 20 7.29 -11.17 1.34
N ARG A 21 5.95 -11.43 1.41
CA ARG A 21 5.31 -11.91 2.64
C ARG A 21 4.76 -13.33 2.55
N TYR A 22 4.11 -13.68 1.44
CA TYR A 22 3.26 -14.87 1.41
C TYR A 22 3.89 -16.04 0.66
N PHE A 23 4.73 -15.78 -0.34
CA PHE A 23 5.38 -16.84 -1.09
C PHE A 23 6.34 -17.61 -0.17
N PRO A 24 6.34 -18.98 -0.19
CA PRO A 24 7.15 -19.76 0.75
C PRO A 24 8.65 -19.62 0.51
N GLU A 25 9.06 -19.43 -0.74
CA GLU A 25 10.45 -19.21 -1.14
C GLU A 25 10.74 -17.72 -1.32
N LYS A 26 11.92 -17.28 -0.89
CA LYS A 26 12.38 -15.91 -1.12
C LYS A 26 13.11 -15.81 -2.43
N ILE A 27 12.40 -15.35 -3.47
CA ILE A 27 12.95 -15.14 -4.81
C ILE A 27 13.35 -13.66 -4.91
N GLN A 28 14.56 -13.33 -4.45
CA GLN A 28 15.00 -11.95 -4.30
C GLN A 28 14.83 -11.10 -5.58
N PRO A 29 15.20 -11.58 -6.79
CA PRO A 29 15.01 -10.78 -8.00
C PRO A 29 13.55 -10.40 -8.28
N VAL A 30 12.60 -11.27 -7.88
CA VAL A 30 11.16 -11.00 -8.04
C VAL A 30 10.68 -9.99 -7.01
N ILE A 31 11.14 -10.13 -5.76
CA ILE A 31 10.86 -9.17 -4.69
C ILE A 31 11.34 -7.78 -5.11
N ASP A 32 12.59 -7.67 -5.50
CA ASP A 32 13.21 -6.41 -5.94
C ASP A 32 12.45 -5.78 -7.11
N ARG A 33 12.06 -6.61 -8.09
CA ARG A 33 11.30 -6.14 -9.26
C ARG A 33 10.00 -5.43 -8.86
N TYR A 34 9.20 -6.03 -7.98
CA TYR A 34 7.91 -5.47 -7.59
C TYR A 34 8.03 -4.34 -6.58
N GLN A 35 8.99 -4.41 -5.65
CA GLN A 35 9.26 -3.33 -4.70
C GLN A 35 9.80 -2.08 -5.41
N ASN A 36 10.76 -2.25 -6.33
CA ASN A 36 11.32 -1.13 -7.09
C ASN A 36 10.28 -0.47 -7.99
N GLU A 37 9.43 -1.25 -8.67
CA GLU A 37 8.35 -0.66 -9.47
C GLU A 37 7.31 0.05 -8.60
N SER A 38 6.93 -0.52 -7.47
CA SER A 38 6.04 0.16 -6.51
C SER A 38 6.65 1.47 -6.01
N ARG A 39 7.96 1.47 -5.72
CA ARG A 39 8.70 2.68 -5.33
C ARG A 39 8.68 3.73 -6.44
N ARG A 40 8.96 3.34 -7.68
CA ARG A 40 8.88 4.25 -8.83
C ARG A 40 7.49 4.89 -8.99
N LEU A 41 6.44 4.11 -8.78
CA LEU A 41 5.06 4.62 -8.82
C LEU A 41 4.78 5.61 -7.67
N PHE A 42 5.37 5.39 -6.50
CA PHE A 42 5.31 6.34 -5.38
C PHE A 42 6.01 7.66 -5.72
N GLU A 43 7.15 7.62 -6.41
CA GLU A 43 7.86 8.82 -6.89
C GLU A 43 7.01 9.62 -7.88
N VAL A 44 6.21 8.95 -8.72
CA VAL A 44 5.24 9.64 -9.61
C VAL A 44 4.17 10.35 -8.81
N LEU A 45 3.63 9.71 -7.76
CA LEU A 45 2.64 10.34 -6.87
C LEU A 45 3.27 11.51 -6.08
N ASP A 46 4.47 11.32 -5.54
CA ASP A 46 5.18 12.37 -4.82
C ASP A 46 5.38 13.62 -5.68
N LYS A 47 5.85 13.42 -6.92
CA LYS A 47 6.00 14.50 -7.89
C LYS A 47 4.68 15.18 -8.20
N GLN A 48 3.59 14.45 -8.37
CA GLN A 48 2.26 15.02 -8.59
C GLN A 48 1.81 15.87 -7.41
N LEU A 49 2.05 15.39 -6.20
CA LEU A 49 1.68 16.04 -4.95
C LEU A 49 2.59 17.23 -4.58
N SER A 50 3.74 17.41 -5.25
CA SER A 50 4.60 18.59 -5.05
C SER A 50 3.95 19.90 -5.51
N THR A 51 2.97 19.83 -6.40
CA THR A 51 2.26 20.98 -6.96
C THR A 51 0.75 20.93 -6.77
N ASN A 52 0.24 19.87 -6.20
CA ASN A 52 -1.19 19.65 -5.99
C ASN A 52 -1.45 19.18 -4.56
N GLU A 53 -2.48 19.70 -3.95
CA GLU A 53 -2.91 19.28 -2.61
C GLU A 53 -3.48 17.85 -2.59
N TRP A 54 -4.15 17.47 -3.69
CA TRP A 54 -4.76 16.16 -3.92
C TRP A 54 -4.32 15.61 -5.27
N ILE A 55 -4.32 14.30 -5.43
CA ILE A 55 -3.77 13.63 -6.62
C ILE A 55 -4.41 14.15 -7.92
N ALA A 56 -5.72 14.41 -7.93
CA ALA A 56 -6.45 14.93 -9.09
C ALA A 56 -6.72 16.45 -9.04
N GLY A 57 -6.04 17.18 -8.15
CA GLY A 57 -6.25 18.60 -7.89
C GLY A 57 -7.24 18.85 -6.77
N GLU A 58 -8.37 18.16 -6.76
CA GLU A 58 -9.36 18.17 -5.69
C GLU A 58 -9.48 16.79 -5.05
N TYR A 59 -9.93 16.75 -3.77
CA TYR A 59 -10.17 15.49 -3.07
C TYR A 59 -11.17 14.61 -3.81
N SER A 60 -10.79 13.39 -4.13
CA SER A 60 -11.58 12.52 -5.00
C SER A 60 -11.41 11.03 -4.68
N ILE A 61 -12.14 10.20 -5.42
CA ILE A 61 -11.98 8.74 -5.36
C ILE A 61 -10.57 8.28 -5.76
N ALA A 62 -9.81 9.09 -6.49
CA ALA A 62 -8.42 8.79 -6.83
C ALA A 62 -7.54 8.79 -5.59
N ASP A 63 -7.75 9.75 -4.67
CA ASP A 63 -7.05 9.79 -3.38
C ASP A 63 -7.40 8.59 -2.53
N ILE A 64 -8.69 8.28 -2.42
CA ILE A 64 -9.17 7.14 -1.63
C ILE A 64 -8.56 5.83 -2.12
N ALA A 65 -8.60 5.58 -3.44
CA ALA A 65 -8.12 4.34 -4.04
C ALA A 65 -6.61 4.16 -3.89
N ASN A 66 -5.81 5.20 -4.18
CA ASN A 66 -4.35 5.15 -4.05
C ASN A 66 -3.93 5.04 -2.57
N TRP A 67 -4.58 5.77 -1.67
CA TRP A 67 -4.23 5.74 -0.26
C TRP A 67 -4.42 4.37 0.39
N CYS A 68 -5.44 3.62 0.00
CA CYS A 68 -5.66 2.26 0.52
C CYS A 68 -4.43 1.36 0.33
N TRP A 69 -3.64 1.59 -0.71
CA TRP A 69 -2.40 0.87 -0.97
C TRP A 69 -1.19 1.55 -0.32
N VAL A 70 -1.01 2.86 -0.54
CA VAL A 70 0.15 3.62 -0.06
C VAL A 70 0.30 3.52 1.46
N ARG A 71 -0.78 3.62 2.22
CA ARG A 71 -0.74 3.52 3.70
C ARG A 71 -0.18 2.19 4.22
N THR A 72 -0.19 1.15 3.39
CA THR A 72 0.30 -0.19 3.75
C THR A 72 1.68 -0.51 3.16
N HIS A 73 2.42 0.51 2.72
CA HIS A 73 3.71 0.36 2.05
C HIS A 73 4.72 -0.50 2.82
N ASN A 74 4.77 -0.37 4.14
CA ASN A 74 5.64 -1.17 5.02
C ASN A 74 5.33 -2.67 4.94
N TRP A 75 4.06 -3.03 4.73
CA TRP A 75 3.68 -4.42 4.57
C TRP A 75 4.22 -5.03 3.27
N SER A 76 4.31 -4.23 2.23
CA SER A 76 4.91 -4.59 0.93
C SER A 76 6.44 -4.50 0.93
N GLY A 77 7.05 -3.95 1.99
CA GLY A 77 8.48 -3.69 2.06
C GLY A 77 8.94 -2.54 1.14
N VAL A 78 8.05 -1.62 0.81
CA VAL A 78 8.37 -0.45 -0.04
C VAL A 78 8.70 0.74 0.84
N SER A 79 9.91 1.30 0.69
CA SER A 79 10.30 2.52 1.41
C SER A 79 9.60 3.76 0.85
N MET A 80 9.33 4.72 1.74
CA MET A 80 8.90 6.08 1.40
C MET A 80 9.96 7.14 1.68
N ASP A 81 11.19 6.74 1.99
CA ASP A 81 12.27 7.67 2.31
C ASP A 81 12.50 8.69 1.19
N GLY A 82 12.51 9.98 1.53
CA GLY A 82 12.67 11.07 0.57
C GLY A 82 11.43 11.38 -0.27
N LEU A 83 10.25 10.84 0.06
CA LEU A 83 8.97 11.14 -0.59
C LEU A 83 8.09 11.98 0.35
N GLU A 84 8.53 13.20 0.64
CA GLU A 84 7.92 14.05 1.65
C GLU A 84 6.50 14.50 1.27
N ASN A 85 6.25 14.78 0.00
CA ASN A 85 4.92 15.18 -0.47
C ASN A 85 3.91 14.03 -0.35
N LEU A 86 4.34 12.82 -0.70
CA LEU A 86 3.53 11.62 -0.59
C LEU A 86 3.26 11.28 0.89
N ASP A 87 4.26 11.44 1.77
CA ASP A 87 4.08 11.19 3.20
C ASP A 87 3.12 12.21 3.83
N ASN A 88 3.25 13.48 3.51
CA ASN A 88 2.34 14.54 3.95
C ASN A 88 0.90 14.27 3.48
N TRP A 89 0.71 13.93 2.21
CA TRP A 89 -0.59 13.56 1.67
C TRP A 89 -1.16 12.32 2.37
N LYS A 90 -0.34 11.28 2.58
CA LYS A 90 -0.76 10.06 3.28
C LYS A 90 -1.29 10.38 4.69
N ASN A 91 -0.60 11.26 5.42
CA ASN A 91 -0.98 11.67 6.76
C ASN A 91 -2.26 12.53 6.73
N LYS A 92 -2.38 13.46 5.78
CA LYS A 92 -3.59 14.26 5.56
C LYS A 92 -4.83 13.39 5.28
N MET A 93 -4.66 12.28 4.58
CA MET A 93 -5.74 11.33 4.34
C MET A 93 -6.26 10.69 5.64
N TYR A 94 -5.42 10.48 6.66
CA TYR A 94 -5.85 10.01 7.97
C TYR A 94 -6.74 11.02 8.71
N GLU A 95 -6.68 12.29 8.37
CA GLU A 95 -7.54 13.33 8.97
C GLU A 95 -8.96 13.31 8.40
N GLN A 96 -9.19 12.60 7.29
CA GLN A 96 -10.51 12.48 6.67
C GLN A 96 -11.40 11.51 7.46
N PRO A 97 -12.53 11.97 8.03
CA PRO A 97 -13.39 11.12 8.90
C PRO A 97 -13.89 9.85 8.20
N GLY A 98 -14.14 9.91 6.88
CA GLY A 98 -14.56 8.77 6.09
C GLY A 98 -13.49 7.69 6.00
N MET A 99 -12.22 8.09 5.93
CA MET A 99 -11.08 7.16 5.84
C MET A 99 -10.89 6.39 7.15
N LEU A 100 -10.93 7.08 8.30
CA LEU A 100 -10.83 6.45 9.62
C LEU A 100 -11.97 5.45 9.91
N LYS A 101 -13.16 5.73 9.39
CA LYS A 101 -14.28 4.78 9.48
C LYS A 101 -14.08 3.61 8.52
N GLY A 102 -13.70 3.89 7.28
CA GLY A 102 -13.55 2.89 6.22
C GLY A 102 -12.51 1.82 6.51
N ILE A 103 -11.36 2.18 7.09
CA ILE A 103 -10.30 1.21 7.43
C ILE A 103 -10.71 0.19 8.51
N LYS A 104 -11.78 0.46 9.23
CA LYS A 104 -12.32 -0.44 10.27
C LYS A 104 -13.40 -1.39 9.76
N VAL A 105 -13.73 -1.35 8.47
CA VAL A 105 -14.81 -2.17 7.88
C VAL A 105 -14.18 -3.25 6.97
N PRO A 106 -14.65 -4.51 7.03
CA PRO A 106 -15.64 -5.08 7.98
C PRO A 106 -15.06 -5.34 9.36
N VAL A 107 -13.74 -5.30 9.50
CA VAL A 107 -13.03 -5.54 10.76
C VAL A 107 -11.81 -4.63 10.84
N ASP A 108 -11.57 -4.06 11.99
CA ASP A 108 -10.37 -3.29 12.27
C ASP A 108 -9.14 -4.20 12.26
N ARG A 109 -8.30 -4.06 11.23
CA ARG A 109 -7.08 -4.89 11.09
C ARG A 109 -6.09 -4.68 12.22
N GLU A 110 -6.01 -3.51 12.81
CA GLU A 110 -5.15 -3.25 13.97
C GLU A 110 -5.62 -4.04 15.18
N SER A 111 -6.93 -4.32 15.26
CA SER A 111 -7.48 -5.17 16.30
C SER A 111 -7.19 -6.66 16.13
N ILE A 112 -6.87 -7.08 14.90
CA ILE A 112 -6.57 -8.49 14.56
C ILE A 112 -5.06 -8.76 14.53
N LEU A 113 -4.26 -7.79 14.07
CA LEU A 113 -2.81 -7.94 13.91
C LEU A 113 -2.05 -7.23 15.06
N LYS A 114 -2.44 -7.53 16.31
CA LYS A 114 -1.95 -6.83 17.50
C LYS A 114 -0.48 -7.11 17.82
N ASN A 115 -0.02 -8.31 17.50
CA ASN A 115 1.30 -8.79 17.84
C ASN A 115 1.93 -9.57 16.68
N ASP A 116 3.17 -10.01 16.85
CA ASP A 116 3.90 -10.72 15.81
C ASP A 116 3.38 -12.15 15.57
N GLU A 117 2.71 -12.74 16.55
CA GLU A 117 2.09 -14.06 16.41
C GLU A 117 0.87 -13.98 15.51
N ASP A 118 -0.01 -13.00 15.73
CA ASP A 118 -1.17 -12.73 14.86
C ASP A 118 -0.74 -12.49 13.42
N LYS A 119 0.34 -11.71 13.22
CA LYS A 119 0.90 -11.45 11.88
C LYS A 119 1.42 -12.73 11.23
N LYS A 120 2.12 -13.60 11.98
CA LYS A 120 2.61 -14.89 11.49
C LYS A 120 1.47 -15.83 11.10
N GLU A 121 0.42 -15.87 11.89
CA GLU A 121 -0.76 -16.68 11.59
C GLU A 121 -1.49 -16.17 10.33
N PHE A 122 -1.66 -14.86 10.21
CA PHE A 122 -2.21 -14.24 9.02
C PHE A 122 -1.41 -14.59 7.77
N ILE A 123 -0.07 -14.48 7.83
CA ILE A 123 0.84 -14.84 6.73
C ILE A 123 0.69 -16.32 6.38
N LYS A 124 0.68 -17.21 7.37
CA LYS A 124 0.50 -18.67 7.17
C LYS A 124 -0.83 -19.01 6.49
N ASN A 125 -1.90 -18.30 6.82
CA ASN A 125 -3.18 -18.47 6.17
C ASN A 125 -3.18 -17.95 4.73
N ALA A 126 -2.54 -16.80 4.48
CA ALA A 126 -2.36 -16.26 3.13
C ALA A 126 -1.51 -17.18 2.23
N GLN A 127 -0.48 -17.84 2.79
CA GLN A 127 0.34 -18.82 2.07
C GLN A 127 -0.48 -19.99 1.51
N LYS A 128 -1.52 -20.42 2.21
CA LYS A 128 -2.40 -21.50 1.72
C LYS A 128 -3.14 -21.14 0.43
N MET A 129 -3.41 -19.84 0.22
CA MET A 129 -4.07 -19.33 -1.00
C MET A 129 -3.09 -19.23 -2.17
N VAL A 130 -1.82 -18.93 -1.89
CA VAL A 130 -0.78 -18.74 -2.91
C VAL A 130 -0.22 -20.09 -3.42
N LYS A 131 -0.30 -21.15 -2.62
CA LYS A 131 0.21 -22.50 -2.96
C LYS A 131 -0.72 -23.32 -3.87
N LYS A 132 -1.87 -22.81 -4.23
CA LYS A 132 -2.78 -23.44 -5.19
C LYS A 132 -2.43 -23.02 -6.62
#